data_b7a6ac78a6f4890a010d1b759f9fb154
#
_entry.id   b7a6ac78a6f4890a010d1b759f9fb154
#
_cell.length_a   1.000
_cell.length_b   1.000
_cell.length_c   1.000
_cell.angle_alpha   90.00
_cell.angle_beta   90.00
_cell.angle_gamma   90.00
#
_symmetry.space_group_name_H-M   'P 1'
#
loop_
_entity.id
_entity.type
_entity.pdbx_description
1 polymer ?
#
loop_
_entity_poly.entity_id
_entity_poly.type
_entity_poly.pdbx_seq_one_letter_code
_entity_poly.pdbx_strand_id
1 'polypeptide(L)' 'MNLTKSFPKMSSNDWRKLQLSTDAKNQRDWASRRLHDMENDPDNFTLRDYLKVRAGYNTAVETLKELQ' A
#
# COMPACT_ATOMS: atom_id res chain seq x y z
N MET A 1 24.49 -26.00 7.86
CA MET A 1 23.47 -25.81 6.83
C MET A 1 23.58 -24.41 6.24
N ASN A 2 23.60 -24.34 4.96
CA ASN A 2 23.71 -23.06 4.28
C ASN A 2 22.38 -22.68 3.60
N LEU A 3 21.60 -21.88 4.32
CA LEU A 3 20.27 -21.50 3.88
C LEU A 3 20.28 -20.60 2.64
N THR A 4 21.38 -19.87 2.41
CA THR A 4 21.45 -18.96 1.28
C THR A 4 21.43 -19.67 -0.07
N LYS A 5 21.85 -20.93 -0.09
CA LYS A 5 21.83 -21.72 -1.32
C LYS A 5 20.42 -22.18 -1.70
N SER A 6 19.50 -22.14 -0.78
CA SER A 6 18.13 -22.60 -1.01
C SER A 6 17.29 -21.56 -1.76
N PHE A 7 17.76 -20.33 -1.88
CA PHE A 7 17.00 -19.26 -2.46
C PHE A 7 17.65 -18.75 -3.75
N PRO A 8 16.92 -18.78 -4.86
CA PRO A 8 17.45 -18.20 -6.10
C PRO A 8 17.58 -16.68 -5.95
N LYS A 9 18.50 -16.12 -6.71
CA LYS A 9 18.61 -14.67 -6.77
C LYS A 9 17.36 -14.10 -7.44
N MET A 10 16.83 -13.02 -6.86
CA MET A 10 15.72 -12.32 -7.46
C MET A 10 16.20 -11.53 -8.67
N SER A 11 15.42 -11.58 -9.73
CA SER A 11 15.67 -10.75 -10.91
C SER A 11 15.36 -9.29 -10.60
N SER A 12 15.82 -8.38 -11.46
CA SER A 12 15.49 -6.96 -11.32
C SER A 12 13.98 -6.73 -11.35
N ASN A 13 13.25 -7.49 -12.16
CA ASN A 13 11.79 -7.39 -12.22
C ASN A 13 11.13 -7.83 -10.92
N ASP A 14 11.66 -8.89 -10.30
CA ASP A 14 11.13 -9.38 -9.03
C ASP A 14 11.36 -8.37 -7.92
N TRP A 15 12.53 -7.76 -7.87
CA TRP A 15 12.83 -6.70 -6.91
C TRP A 15 11.89 -5.52 -7.08
N ARG A 16 11.64 -5.13 -8.34
CA ARG A 16 10.74 -4.01 -8.64
C ARG A 16 9.32 -4.32 -8.18
N LYS A 17 8.83 -5.54 -8.46
CA LYS A 17 7.51 -5.97 -8.02
C LYS A 17 7.39 -5.97 -6.50
N LEU A 18 8.43 -6.47 -5.82
CA LEU A 18 8.45 -6.48 -4.37
C LEU A 18 8.38 -5.07 -3.81
N GLN A 19 9.16 -4.15 -4.36
CA GLN A 19 9.16 -2.76 -3.92
C GLN A 19 7.82 -2.09 -4.16
N LEU A 20 7.22 -2.27 -5.33
CA LEU A 20 5.90 -1.73 -5.65
C LEU A 20 4.84 -2.29 -4.72
N SER A 21 4.89 -3.58 -4.45
CA SER A 21 3.97 -4.23 -3.53
C SER A 21 4.09 -3.67 -2.11
N THR A 22 5.32 -3.50 -1.63
CA THR A 22 5.57 -2.94 -0.30
C THR A 22 5.07 -1.51 -0.20
N ASP A 23 5.36 -0.69 -1.20
CA ASP A 23 4.92 0.70 -1.22
C ASP A 23 3.39 0.80 -1.26
N ALA A 24 2.75 -0.05 -2.06
CA ALA A 24 1.29 -0.07 -2.16
C ALA A 24 0.65 -0.52 -0.85
N LYS A 25 1.22 -1.52 -0.17
CA LYS A 25 0.73 -1.96 1.14
C LYS A 25 0.86 -0.85 2.18
N ASN A 26 1.99 -0.16 2.19
CA ASN A 26 2.21 0.95 3.12
C ASN A 26 1.23 2.09 2.86
N GLN A 27 1.00 2.42 1.60
CA GLN A 27 0.03 3.45 1.22
C GLN A 27 -1.38 3.06 1.62
N ARG A 28 -1.77 1.81 1.37
CA ARG A 28 -3.07 1.28 1.76
C ARG A 28 -3.27 1.36 3.26
N ASP A 29 -2.27 0.94 4.04
CA ASP A 29 -2.37 0.93 5.50
C ASP A 29 -2.47 2.34 6.05
N TRP A 30 -1.66 3.26 5.53
CA TRP A 30 -1.72 4.66 5.90
C TRP A 30 -3.10 5.26 5.60
N ALA A 31 -3.60 5.03 4.39
CA ALA A 31 -4.90 5.54 3.98
C ALA A 31 -6.03 4.96 4.82
N SER A 32 -5.95 3.67 5.14
CA SER A 32 -6.94 3.00 5.98
C SER A 32 -6.99 3.64 7.38
N ARG A 33 -5.84 3.93 7.98
CA ARG A 33 -5.78 4.62 9.28
C ARG A 33 -6.36 6.01 9.21
N ARG A 34 -6.06 6.76 8.14
CA ARG A 34 -6.61 8.12 7.97
C ARG A 34 -8.12 8.08 7.81
N LEU A 35 -8.65 7.13 7.04
CA LEU A 35 -10.09 6.98 6.88
C LEU A 35 -10.76 6.66 8.21
N HIS A 36 -10.14 5.81 9.02
CA HIS A 36 -10.64 5.49 10.34
C HIS A 36 -10.65 6.72 11.25
N ASP A 37 -9.59 7.52 11.23
CA ASP A 37 -9.53 8.77 11.99
C ASP A 37 -10.63 9.73 11.57
N MET A 38 -10.89 9.82 10.27
CA MET A 38 -11.94 10.68 9.73
C MET A 38 -13.34 10.25 10.19
N GLU A 39 -13.58 8.94 10.27
CA GLU A 39 -14.85 8.42 10.76
C GLU A 39 -15.07 8.74 12.25
N ASN A 40 -13.98 8.73 13.03
CA ASN A 40 -14.05 8.97 14.47
C ASN A 40 -14.08 10.46 14.81
N ASP A 41 -13.61 11.32 13.92
CA ASP A 41 -13.53 12.76 14.17
C ASP A 41 -13.84 13.55 12.89
N PRO A 42 -15.07 13.44 12.37
CA PRO A 42 -15.42 14.05 11.08
C PRO A 42 -15.32 15.56 11.07
N ASP A 43 -15.38 16.22 12.23
CA ASP A 43 -15.37 17.69 12.30
C ASP A 43 -14.00 18.27 11.98
N ASN A 44 -12.93 17.48 12.11
CA ASN A 44 -11.57 17.94 11.86
C ASN A 44 -11.09 17.67 10.43
N PHE A 45 -11.95 17.09 9.60
CA PHE A 45 -11.58 16.74 8.23
C PHE A 45 -12.62 17.29 7.26
N THR A 46 -12.15 17.71 6.08
CA THR A 46 -13.04 18.20 5.02
C THR A 46 -13.37 17.08 4.05
N LEU A 47 -14.42 17.27 3.25
CA LEU A 47 -14.76 16.34 2.19
C LEU A 47 -13.59 16.18 1.21
N ARG A 48 -12.86 17.26 0.96
CA ARG A 48 -11.69 17.25 0.09
C ARG A 48 -10.62 16.30 0.63
N ASP A 49 -10.36 16.35 1.94
CA ASP A 49 -9.40 15.45 2.60
C ASP A 49 -9.83 14.00 2.45
N TYR A 50 -11.11 13.73 2.66
CA TYR A 50 -11.67 12.38 2.52
C TYR A 50 -11.48 11.85 1.11
N LEU A 51 -11.85 12.63 0.10
CA LEU A 51 -11.74 12.22 -1.29
C LEU A 51 -10.30 11.94 -1.69
N LYS A 52 -9.38 12.76 -1.21
CA LYS A 52 -7.96 12.61 -1.49
C LYS A 52 -7.40 11.30 -0.90
N VAL A 53 -7.72 11.04 0.35
CA VAL A 53 -7.26 9.80 1.03
C VAL A 53 -7.93 8.59 0.40
N ARG A 54 -9.21 8.67 0.08
CA ARG A 54 -9.94 7.57 -0.54
C ARG A 54 -9.37 7.22 -1.92
N ALA A 55 -9.01 8.22 -2.70
CA ALA A 55 -8.38 8.01 -4.01
C ALA A 55 -7.05 7.28 -3.85
N GLY A 56 -6.23 7.67 -2.88
CA GLY A 56 -4.98 7.00 -2.59
C GLY A 56 -5.17 5.54 -2.17
N TYR A 57 -6.17 5.29 -1.35
CA TYR A 57 -6.52 3.92 -0.93
C TYR A 57 -6.89 3.06 -2.14
N ASN A 58 -7.78 3.56 -3.00
CA ASN A 58 -8.23 2.82 -4.17
C ASN A 58 -7.07 2.52 -5.12
N THR A 59 -6.18 3.48 -5.35
CA THR A 59 -5.01 3.30 -6.19
C THR A 59 -4.10 2.21 -5.63
N ALA A 60 -3.86 2.21 -4.33
CA ALA A 60 -3.02 1.20 -3.68
C ALA A 60 -3.62 -0.19 -3.82
N VAL A 61 -4.93 -0.33 -3.62
CA VAL A 61 -5.62 -1.61 -3.76
C VAL A 61 -5.53 -2.12 -5.19
N GLU A 62 -5.72 -1.26 -6.18
CA GLU A 62 -5.61 -1.66 -7.58
C GLU A 62 -4.19 -2.10 -7.94
N THR A 63 -3.18 -1.37 -7.45
CA THR A 63 -1.79 -1.75 -7.67
C THR A 63 -1.52 -3.14 -7.12
N LEU A 64 -2.00 -3.44 -5.91
CA LEU A 64 -1.82 -4.75 -5.31
C LEU A 64 -2.50 -5.85 -6.11
N LYS A 65 -3.67 -5.59 -6.67
CA LYS A 65 -4.37 -6.55 -7.52
C LYS A 65 -3.58 -6.84 -8.79
N GLU A 66 -2.99 -5.84 -9.41
CA GLU A 66 -2.22 -5.99 -10.63
C GLU A 66 -0.93 -6.78 -10.40
N LEU A 67 -0.38 -6.72 -9.19
CA LEU A 67 0.85 -7.41 -8.85
C LEU A 67 0.65 -8.86 -8.42
N GLN A 68 -0.57 -9.28 -8.24
CA GLN A 68 -0.89 -10.67 -7.85
C GLN A 68 -0.94 -11.62 -9.03
#